data_5441879cb50cbff8cb96a00ca328e280
#
_entry.id   5441879cb50cbff8cb96a00ca328e280
#
_cell.length_a   1.000
_cell.length_b   1.000
_cell.length_c   1.000
_cell.angle_alpha   90.00
_cell.angle_beta   90.00
_cell.angle_gamma   90.00
#
_symmetry.space_group_name_H-M   'P 1'
#
loop_
_entity.id
_entity.type
_entity.pdbx_description
1 polymer ?
#
loop_
_entity_poly.entity_id
_entity_poly.type
_entity_poly.pdbx_seq_one_letter_code
_entity_poly.pdbx_strand_id
1 'polypeptide(L)'
;MFNGMGGNPLKKRVSLLANVGTLIAPIPNKAAYLNGSVPVPKALFSHRDQIEQWQTSVPQGMQILTGWGGRAADIIHNAANTEQTGTYYMPMNFSVAGNSAFQIGASQGQFVITGAGALAFSGSTGDSAILKAKDKIISDTVASPVEEHYRNLFHRTHARITANSMARGEDFQQHFSNPDLMLGTENIADVIRDAPFPNHWISAQFRAAVKTIAIREQLKLRRQTVFIDFGGWDHHAELLQNHGNMLAVLDSALYAFQQCLETLGLANDVITFTASDFGRTLRSNGQGTDHAWSGHQIVMGGPVAGGQIRGTYPSLVIDGADDIGRGGRIFPKLSADEYFCELLRWFGVAPGDMATVLPNIGNFYDPGSSTNPVGFLKP
;
A
#
# COMPACT_ATOMS: atom_id res chain seq x y z
N MET A 1 10.99 8.18 -15.54
CA MET A 1 9.61 7.95 -15.97
C MET A 1 9.06 9.06 -16.86
N PHE A 2 9.16 10.33 -16.52
CA PHE A 2 8.68 11.42 -17.37
C PHE A 2 9.65 11.86 -18.47
N ASN A 3 10.96 11.86 -18.27
CA ASN A 3 11.95 12.35 -19.22
C ASN A 3 12.40 11.35 -20.31
N GLY A 4 12.19 10.06 -20.14
CA GLY A 4 12.48 9.04 -21.17
C GLY A 4 11.35 8.81 -22.18
N MET A 5 10.33 9.62 -22.17
CA MET A 5 9.01 9.29 -22.68
C MET A 5 8.68 9.71 -24.11
N GLY A 6 9.66 10.13 -24.92
CA GLY A 6 9.45 10.26 -26.35
C GLY A 6 9.17 8.90 -27.01
N GLY A 7 7.91 8.48 -27.04
CA GLY A 7 7.50 7.22 -27.66
C GLY A 7 7.38 5.99 -26.74
N ASN A 8 7.69 6.09 -25.45
CA ASN A 8 7.56 4.96 -24.52
C ASN A 8 6.08 4.69 -24.16
N PRO A 9 5.55 3.46 -24.36
CA PRO A 9 4.18 3.10 -24.03
C PRO A 9 3.82 3.28 -22.54
N LEU A 10 4.79 3.30 -21.63
CA LEU A 10 4.58 3.54 -20.20
C LEU A 10 4.10 4.96 -19.88
N LYS A 11 4.30 5.94 -20.77
CA LYS A 11 3.74 7.31 -20.65
C LYS A 11 2.24 7.33 -20.42
N LYS A 12 1.53 6.37 -21.01
CA LYS A 12 0.07 6.24 -20.95
C LYS A 12 -0.42 5.50 -19.70
N ARG A 13 0.48 5.17 -18.77
CA ARG A 13 0.18 4.35 -17.59
C ARG A 13 0.42 5.06 -16.26
N VAL A 14 0.89 6.29 -16.27
CA VAL A 14 1.21 7.08 -15.06
C VAL A 14 0.42 8.38 -15.05
N SER A 15 -0.30 8.66 -13.97
CA SER A 15 -0.89 9.96 -13.65
C SER A 15 -0.30 10.50 -12.36
N LEU A 16 -0.18 11.81 -12.27
CA LEU A 16 0.12 12.52 -11.02
C LEU A 16 -1.16 13.09 -10.43
N LEU A 17 -1.31 12.96 -9.13
CA LEU A 17 -2.38 13.60 -8.37
C LEU A 17 -1.79 14.79 -7.63
N ALA A 18 -2.30 15.98 -7.91
CA ALA A 18 -1.80 17.22 -7.32
C ALA A 18 -2.57 17.60 -6.07
N ASN A 19 -1.85 18.05 -5.06
CA ASN A 19 -2.41 18.69 -3.87
C ASN A 19 -3.36 17.78 -3.08
N VAL A 20 -2.90 16.56 -2.80
CA VAL A 20 -3.63 15.54 -2.04
C VAL A 20 -3.22 15.57 -0.58
N GLY A 21 -4.15 15.35 0.32
CA GLY A 21 -3.86 15.18 1.74
C GLY A 21 -5.05 14.65 2.52
N THR A 22 -4.80 14.28 3.77
CA THR A 22 -5.86 13.83 4.67
C THR A 22 -6.74 15.01 5.07
N LEU A 23 -8.05 14.88 4.90
CA LEU A 23 -9.06 15.90 5.21
C LEU A 23 -10.23 15.25 5.95
N ILE A 24 -10.85 16.00 6.87
CA ILE A 24 -12.12 15.61 7.51
C ILE A 24 -13.30 16.12 6.67
N ALA A 25 -13.18 17.36 6.19
CA ALA A 25 -14.13 18.03 5.32
C ALA A 25 -13.38 18.97 4.36
N PRO A 26 -14.01 19.41 3.26
CA PRO A 26 -13.40 20.37 2.33
C PRO A 26 -13.03 21.68 3.02
N ILE A 27 -11.85 22.20 2.72
CA ILE A 27 -11.39 23.52 3.20
C ILE A 27 -11.61 24.53 2.06
N PRO A 28 -12.62 25.41 2.16
CA PRO A 28 -12.95 26.29 1.06
C PRO A 28 -11.88 27.35 0.79
N ASN A 29 -11.19 27.82 1.81
CA ASN A 29 -10.13 28.83 1.70
C ASN A 29 -9.28 28.92 2.97
N LYS A 30 -8.18 29.66 2.87
CA LYS A 30 -7.23 29.93 3.98
C LYS A 30 -7.93 30.52 5.22
N ALA A 31 -8.91 31.40 5.06
CA ALA A 31 -9.60 32.04 6.18
C ALA A 31 -10.39 31.02 7.01
N ALA A 32 -11.05 30.06 6.37
CA ALA A 32 -11.78 28.99 7.04
C ALA A 32 -10.86 28.11 7.90
N TYR A 33 -9.65 27.85 7.43
CA TYR A 33 -8.62 27.15 8.22
C TYR A 33 -8.17 27.99 9.43
N LEU A 34 -7.82 29.28 9.19
CA LEU A 34 -7.25 30.14 10.23
C LEU A 34 -8.23 30.47 11.36
N ASN A 35 -9.52 30.62 11.06
CA ASN A 35 -10.56 30.94 12.04
C ASN A 35 -11.17 29.67 12.69
N GLY A 36 -10.73 28.46 12.30
CA GLY A 36 -11.21 27.23 12.88
C GLY A 36 -12.66 26.88 12.51
N SER A 37 -13.22 27.44 11.44
CA SER A 37 -14.60 27.14 11.01
C SER A 37 -14.76 25.79 10.31
N VAL A 38 -13.66 25.12 9.99
CA VAL A 38 -13.64 23.79 9.41
C VAL A 38 -12.86 22.83 10.30
N PRO A 39 -13.28 21.57 10.45
CA PRO A 39 -12.51 20.58 11.17
C PRO A 39 -11.26 20.21 10.38
N VAL A 40 -10.12 20.14 11.07
CA VAL A 40 -8.85 19.76 10.49
C VAL A 40 -8.33 18.48 11.15
N PRO A 41 -7.48 17.70 10.46
CA PRO A 41 -6.85 16.53 11.03
C PRO A 41 -6.09 16.84 12.33
N LYS A 42 -6.10 15.89 13.24
CA LYS A 42 -5.39 16.02 14.51
C LYS A 42 -3.88 15.90 14.27
N ALA A 43 -3.09 16.64 15.07
CA ALA A 43 -1.63 16.57 15.05
C ALA A 43 -1.01 16.67 13.65
N LEU A 44 -1.49 17.60 12.82
CA LEU A 44 -0.89 17.94 11.53
C LEU A 44 0.62 18.19 11.69
N PHE A 45 1.37 17.79 10.67
CA PHE A 45 2.84 17.93 10.60
C PHE A 45 3.63 16.95 11.50
N SER A 46 2.99 15.97 12.09
CA SER A 46 3.61 14.83 12.77
C SER A 46 3.62 13.61 11.85
N HIS A 47 4.80 13.04 11.59
CA HIS A 47 4.92 11.82 10.78
C HIS A 47 4.02 10.71 11.28
N ARG A 48 4.11 10.38 12.57
CA ARG A 48 3.35 9.29 13.18
C ARG A 48 1.85 9.45 12.95
N ASP A 49 1.33 10.64 13.25
CA ASP A 49 -0.11 10.88 13.17
C ASP A 49 -0.59 10.92 11.72
N GLN A 50 0.16 11.54 10.81
CA GLN A 50 -0.23 11.60 9.41
C GLN A 50 -0.06 10.26 8.68
N ILE A 51 0.94 9.45 8.99
CA ILE A 51 1.05 8.07 8.52
C ILE A 51 -0.21 7.28 8.95
N GLU A 52 -0.60 7.37 10.24
CA GLU A 52 -1.82 6.73 10.73
C GLU A 52 -3.06 7.21 9.98
N GLN A 53 -3.19 8.52 9.75
CA GLN A 53 -4.30 9.10 8.99
C GLN A 53 -4.38 8.58 7.55
N TRP A 54 -3.24 8.50 6.85
CA TRP A 54 -3.17 7.95 5.50
C TRP A 54 -3.51 6.45 5.45
N GLN A 55 -3.05 5.69 6.44
CA GLN A 55 -3.28 4.25 6.50
C GLN A 55 -4.69 3.89 6.99
N THR A 56 -5.29 4.71 7.85
CA THR A 56 -6.62 4.45 8.39
C THR A 56 -7.74 5.18 7.66
N SER A 57 -7.45 6.26 6.93
CA SER A 57 -8.45 7.20 6.39
C SER A 57 -9.38 7.76 7.48
N VAL A 58 -8.86 7.99 8.71
CA VAL A 58 -9.61 8.57 9.83
C VAL A 58 -8.80 9.71 10.47
N PRO A 59 -8.76 10.86 9.81
CA PRO A 59 -7.93 12.00 10.24
C PRO A 59 -8.43 12.71 11.50
N GLN A 60 -9.60 12.35 12.03
CA GLN A 60 -10.15 12.90 13.28
C GLN A 60 -9.35 12.48 14.52
N GLY A 61 -8.44 11.53 14.43
CA GLY A 61 -7.65 11.04 15.54
C GLY A 61 -8.47 10.21 16.55
N MET A 62 -9.48 9.50 16.08
CA MET A 62 -10.13 8.43 16.84
C MET A 62 -9.17 7.24 16.88
N GLN A 63 -9.14 6.52 18.00
CA GLN A 63 -8.35 5.29 18.11
C GLN A 63 -8.97 4.21 17.22
N ILE A 64 -8.54 4.11 15.98
CA ILE A 64 -8.99 3.10 15.03
C ILE A 64 -7.89 2.06 14.89
N LEU A 65 -8.27 0.80 15.14
CA LEU A 65 -7.37 -0.34 15.09
C LEU A 65 -7.26 -0.95 13.68
N THR A 66 -8.01 -0.41 12.69
CA THR A 66 -8.10 -0.97 11.33
C THR A 66 -7.72 0.05 10.26
N GLY A 67 -7.05 -0.42 9.21
CA GLY A 67 -6.74 0.38 8.03
C GLY A 67 -7.82 0.28 6.95
N TRP A 68 -7.82 1.21 6.00
CA TRP A 68 -8.81 1.19 4.93
C TRP A 68 -8.64 -0.01 3.98
N GLY A 69 -7.42 -0.47 3.72
CA GLY A 69 -7.18 -1.71 2.97
C GLY A 69 -7.65 -2.96 3.70
N GLY A 70 -7.48 -2.99 5.03
CA GLY A 70 -8.00 -4.05 5.88
C GLY A 70 -9.52 -4.07 5.92
N ARG A 71 -10.19 -2.92 6.08
CA ARG A 71 -11.65 -2.82 6.02
C ARG A 71 -12.21 -3.21 4.65
N ALA A 72 -11.53 -2.84 3.57
CA ALA A 72 -11.89 -3.33 2.24
C ALA A 72 -11.78 -4.86 2.14
N ALA A 73 -10.71 -5.44 2.69
CA ALA A 73 -10.54 -6.89 2.72
C ALA A 73 -11.63 -7.59 3.55
N ASP A 74 -12.03 -7.03 4.70
CA ASP A 74 -13.14 -7.58 5.49
C ASP A 74 -14.44 -7.70 4.69
N ILE A 75 -14.67 -6.77 3.76
CA ILE A 75 -15.88 -6.74 2.93
C ILE A 75 -15.77 -7.69 1.74
N ILE A 76 -14.65 -7.61 0.98
CA ILE A 76 -14.60 -8.25 -0.34
C ILE A 76 -13.88 -9.60 -0.38
N HIS A 77 -13.10 -9.98 0.66
CA HIS A 77 -12.25 -11.17 0.60
C HIS A 77 -13.02 -12.43 0.22
N ASN A 78 -14.07 -12.75 0.95
CA ASN A 78 -14.85 -13.97 0.71
C ASN A 78 -15.61 -13.96 -0.61
N ALA A 79 -16.05 -12.79 -1.07
CA ALA A 79 -16.76 -12.65 -2.34
C ALA A 79 -15.82 -12.71 -3.55
N ALA A 80 -14.61 -12.18 -3.42
CA ALA A 80 -13.64 -12.12 -4.50
C ALA A 80 -12.76 -13.37 -4.60
N ASN A 81 -12.39 -14.00 -3.46
CA ASN A 81 -11.46 -15.12 -3.38
C ASN A 81 -12.19 -16.44 -3.06
N THR A 82 -13.25 -16.75 -3.81
CA THR A 82 -14.17 -17.86 -3.57
C THR A 82 -13.58 -19.25 -3.76
N GLU A 83 -12.42 -19.36 -4.39
CA GLU A 83 -11.75 -20.67 -4.62
C GLU A 83 -10.97 -21.17 -3.42
N GLN A 84 -10.86 -20.35 -2.36
CA GLN A 84 -10.21 -20.77 -1.12
C GLN A 84 -11.18 -21.61 -0.28
N THR A 85 -10.79 -22.84 -0.02
CA THR A 85 -11.57 -23.80 0.78
C THR A 85 -10.66 -24.48 1.80
N GLY A 86 -11.25 -24.91 2.93
CA GLY A 86 -10.51 -25.63 3.96
C GLY A 86 -10.47 -24.91 5.30
N THR A 87 -9.63 -25.39 6.21
CA THR A 87 -9.50 -24.87 7.58
C THR A 87 -8.68 -23.59 7.67
N TYR A 88 -7.91 -23.29 6.63
CA TYR A 88 -7.18 -22.03 6.50
C TYR A 88 -7.31 -21.48 5.08
N TYR A 89 -7.14 -20.17 4.94
CA TYR A 89 -7.06 -19.51 3.64
C TYR A 89 -5.94 -18.46 3.66
N MET A 90 -5.38 -18.15 2.49
CA MET A 90 -4.35 -17.14 2.34
C MET A 90 -4.99 -15.75 2.48
N PRO A 91 -4.50 -14.86 3.35
CA PRO A 91 -4.94 -13.48 3.38
C PRO A 91 -4.69 -12.79 2.04
N MET A 92 -5.57 -11.86 1.67
CA MET A 92 -5.38 -11.08 0.44
C MET A 92 -4.42 -9.89 0.60
N ASN A 93 -4.06 -9.57 1.84
CA ASN A 93 -3.21 -8.43 2.18
C ASN A 93 -1.78 -8.90 2.45
N PHE A 94 -0.85 -8.57 1.56
CA PHE A 94 0.57 -8.91 1.71
C PHE A 94 1.38 -7.66 2.06
N SER A 95 2.28 -7.78 3.02
CA SER A 95 3.24 -6.73 3.34
C SER A 95 4.66 -7.22 3.16
N VAL A 96 5.46 -6.51 2.38
CA VAL A 96 6.89 -6.76 2.18
C VAL A 96 7.74 -5.88 3.10
N ALA A 97 7.09 -5.04 3.91
CA ALA A 97 7.71 -4.03 4.76
C ALA A 97 7.33 -4.16 6.25
N GLY A 98 7.02 -5.37 6.70
CA GLY A 98 6.59 -5.60 8.08
C GLY A 98 5.12 -5.22 8.31
N ASN A 99 4.76 -4.88 9.55
CA ASN A 99 3.38 -4.57 9.89
C ASN A 99 2.97 -3.18 9.41
N SER A 100 1.82 -3.09 8.78
CA SER A 100 1.21 -1.87 8.25
C SER A 100 -0.21 -1.73 8.80
N ALA A 101 -0.56 -0.61 9.38
CA ALA A 101 -1.93 -0.35 9.82
C ALA A 101 -2.91 -0.37 8.63
N PHE A 102 -2.48 0.04 7.45
CA PHE A 102 -3.25 0.03 6.21
C PHE A 102 -3.97 -1.31 5.95
N GLN A 103 -3.30 -2.42 6.20
CA GLN A 103 -3.77 -3.76 5.85
C GLN A 103 -4.46 -4.52 6.99
N ILE A 104 -4.61 -3.92 8.16
CA ILE A 104 -5.26 -4.57 9.32
C ILE A 104 -6.76 -4.33 9.23
N GLY A 105 -7.54 -5.40 9.09
CA GLY A 105 -8.99 -5.42 9.19
C GLY A 105 -9.47 -5.91 10.57
N ALA A 106 -10.78 -5.96 10.77
CA ALA A 106 -11.40 -6.53 11.95
C ALA A 106 -11.36 -8.07 11.93
N SER A 107 -11.50 -8.66 10.74
CA SER A 107 -11.48 -10.11 10.51
C SER A 107 -10.32 -10.54 9.61
N GLN A 108 -9.90 -9.69 8.68
CA GLN A 108 -8.81 -9.96 7.75
C GLN A 108 -7.50 -9.34 8.26
N GLY A 109 -6.48 -10.18 8.37
CA GLY A 109 -5.13 -9.75 8.70
C GLY A 109 -4.27 -9.55 7.47
N GLN A 110 -3.02 -9.19 7.73
CA GLN A 110 -1.96 -9.14 6.71
C GLN A 110 -1.07 -10.38 6.80
N PHE A 111 -0.49 -10.76 5.67
CA PHE A 111 0.55 -11.78 5.58
C PHE A 111 1.88 -11.08 5.29
N VAL A 112 2.75 -11.09 6.30
CA VAL A 112 4.06 -10.41 6.19
C VAL A 112 5.06 -11.35 5.55
N ILE A 113 5.70 -10.87 4.48
CA ILE A 113 6.74 -11.58 3.75
C ILE A 113 8.01 -10.72 3.67
N THR A 114 9.09 -11.32 3.19
CA THR A 114 10.35 -10.64 2.88
C THR A 114 10.69 -10.82 1.39
N GLY A 115 11.81 -10.26 0.96
CA GLY A 115 12.37 -10.55 -0.37
C GLY A 115 12.68 -12.03 -0.61
N ALA A 116 12.83 -12.83 0.45
CA ALA A 116 13.06 -14.28 0.40
C ALA A 116 11.77 -15.12 0.53
N GLY A 117 10.62 -14.49 0.74
CA GLY A 117 9.32 -15.14 0.89
C GLY A 117 8.76 -15.08 2.31
N ALA A 118 8.02 -16.11 2.72
CA ALA A 118 7.39 -16.20 4.02
C ALA A 118 8.40 -16.14 5.18
N LEU A 119 7.99 -15.48 6.27
CA LEU A 119 8.80 -15.50 7.50
C LEU A 119 8.68 -16.85 8.19
N ALA A 120 9.80 -17.51 8.36
CA ALA A 120 9.89 -18.70 9.21
C ALA A 120 9.97 -18.31 10.69
N PHE A 121 9.60 -19.22 11.57
CA PHE A 121 9.81 -19.04 13.00
C PHE A 121 11.30 -18.82 13.31
N SER A 122 11.60 -17.80 14.10
CA SER A 122 12.98 -17.51 14.52
C SER A 122 13.62 -18.71 15.16
N GLY A 123 14.72 -19.19 14.59
CA GLY A 123 15.48 -20.36 15.06
C GLY A 123 14.90 -21.72 14.65
N SER A 124 13.96 -21.76 13.67
CA SER A 124 13.52 -23.00 13.03
C SER A 124 14.27 -23.31 11.73
N THR A 125 15.02 -22.34 11.20
CA THR A 125 15.77 -22.51 9.95
C THR A 125 17.23 -22.80 10.23
N GLY A 126 17.73 -23.95 9.73
CA GLY A 126 19.12 -24.35 9.80
C GLY A 126 19.31 -25.86 9.93
N ASP A 127 20.51 -26.33 9.57
CA ASP A 127 20.81 -27.77 9.54
C ASP A 127 21.27 -28.35 10.88
N SER A 128 21.36 -27.58 11.95
CA SER A 128 21.78 -28.12 13.24
C SER A 128 20.72 -29.05 13.83
N ALA A 129 21.16 -30.11 14.50
CA ALA A 129 20.28 -31.08 15.15
C ALA A 129 19.34 -30.42 16.19
N ILE A 130 19.81 -29.36 16.87
CA ILE A 130 19.04 -28.61 17.85
C ILE A 130 17.90 -27.85 17.19
N LEU A 131 18.14 -27.21 16.05
CA LEU A 131 17.11 -26.45 15.32
C LEU A 131 16.06 -27.40 14.73
N LYS A 132 16.49 -28.56 14.19
CA LYS A 132 15.57 -29.61 13.70
C LYS A 132 14.73 -30.20 14.84
N ALA A 133 15.31 -30.42 16.01
CA ALA A 133 14.58 -30.89 17.18
C ALA A 133 13.56 -29.85 17.69
N LYS A 134 13.95 -28.57 17.71
CA LYS A 134 13.06 -27.46 18.07
C LYS A 134 11.88 -27.35 17.10
N ASP A 135 12.15 -27.42 15.81
CA ASP A 135 11.15 -27.35 14.75
C ASP A 135 10.16 -28.52 14.86
N LYS A 136 10.68 -29.74 15.10
CA LYS A 136 9.85 -30.91 15.36
C LYS A 136 8.96 -30.75 16.59
N ILE A 137 9.48 -30.24 17.71
CA ILE A 137 8.69 -30.00 18.92
C ILE A 137 7.56 -28.99 18.67
N ILE A 138 7.84 -27.91 17.96
CA ILE A 138 6.84 -26.91 17.60
C ILE A 138 5.77 -27.55 16.70
N SER A 139 6.19 -28.24 15.65
CA SER A 139 5.30 -28.91 14.71
C SER A 139 4.43 -29.97 15.39
N ASP A 140 5.01 -30.85 16.22
CA ASP A 140 4.27 -31.87 16.96
C ASP A 140 3.28 -31.25 17.96
N THR A 141 3.67 -30.17 18.63
CA THR A 141 2.79 -29.47 19.59
C THR A 141 1.59 -28.83 18.89
N VAL A 142 1.81 -28.28 17.70
CA VAL A 142 0.79 -27.58 16.90
C VAL A 142 -0.11 -28.57 16.16
N ALA A 143 0.45 -29.73 15.68
CA ALA A 143 -0.28 -30.77 15.00
C ALA A 143 -1.05 -31.69 15.96
N SER A 144 -0.75 -31.63 17.26
CA SER A 144 -1.46 -32.42 18.29
C SER A 144 -2.96 -32.07 18.29
N PRO A 145 -3.87 -33.07 18.53
CA PRO A 145 -5.30 -32.79 18.59
C PRO A 145 -5.61 -31.75 19.65
N VAL A 146 -5.75 -30.49 19.19
CA VAL A 146 -5.86 -29.29 20.04
C VAL A 146 -7.00 -29.42 21.05
N GLU A 147 -8.04 -30.20 20.72
CA GLU A 147 -9.22 -30.41 21.55
C GLU A 147 -8.97 -31.34 22.74
N GLU A 148 -8.07 -32.30 22.60
CA GLU A 148 -7.74 -33.26 23.65
C GLU A 148 -6.66 -32.73 24.61
N HIS A 149 -5.71 -31.94 24.13
CA HIS A 149 -4.56 -31.49 24.92
C HIS A 149 -4.77 -30.15 25.60
N TYR A 150 -5.61 -29.24 25.04
CA TYR A 150 -5.80 -27.92 25.59
C TYR A 150 -7.22 -27.69 26.11
N ARG A 151 -7.40 -27.78 27.41
CA ARG A 151 -8.69 -27.48 28.08
C ARG A 151 -8.98 -25.96 28.08
N ASN A 152 -7.95 -25.13 28.02
CA ASN A 152 -8.09 -23.67 28.02
C ASN A 152 -8.33 -23.14 26.59
N LEU A 153 -9.41 -22.36 26.42
CA LEU A 153 -9.81 -21.80 25.13
C LEU A 153 -8.71 -20.92 24.49
N PHE A 154 -7.99 -20.12 25.28
CA PHE A 154 -6.91 -19.29 24.76
C PHE A 154 -5.73 -20.13 24.23
N HIS A 155 -5.35 -21.19 24.94
CA HIS A 155 -4.31 -22.10 24.46
C HIS A 155 -4.73 -22.80 23.17
N ARG A 156 -5.97 -23.25 23.06
CA ARG A 156 -6.53 -23.88 21.85
C ARG A 156 -6.51 -22.89 20.68
N THR A 157 -6.97 -21.68 20.91
CA THR A 157 -7.01 -20.63 19.88
C THR A 157 -5.60 -20.28 19.41
N HIS A 158 -4.67 -20.13 20.34
CA HIS A 158 -3.27 -19.83 20.01
C HIS A 158 -2.62 -20.96 19.19
N ALA A 159 -2.78 -22.22 19.61
CA ALA A 159 -2.25 -23.37 18.89
C ALA A 159 -2.83 -23.46 17.46
N ARG A 160 -4.14 -23.22 17.29
CA ARG A 160 -4.80 -23.19 15.97
C ARG A 160 -4.31 -22.04 15.09
N ILE A 161 -4.17 -20.85 15.64
CA ILE A 161 -3.61 -19.71 14.90
C ILE A 161 -2.18 -20.01 14.45
N THR A 162 -1.36 -20.57 15.33
CA THR A 162 0.01 -20.96 15.00
C THR A 162 0.07 -22.01 13.91
N ALA A 163 -0.74 -23.07 14.02
CA ALA A 163 -0.85 -24.11 12.99
C ALA A 163 -1.22 -23.54 11.63
N ASN A 164 -2.25 -22.72 11.60
CA ASN A 164 -2.71 -22.08 10.37
C ASN A 164 -1.65 -21.14 9.77
N SER A 165 -0.91 -20.43 10.62
CA SER A 165 0.17 -19.52 10.16
C SER A 165 1.33 -20.31 9.56
N MET A 166 1.71 -21.44 10.16
CA MET A 166 2.74 -22.34 9.62
C MET A 166 2.31 -22.91 8.27
N ALA A 167 1.10 -23.47 8.18
CA ALA A 167 0.57 -24.05 6.95
C ALA A 167 0.50 -23.01 5.80
N ARG A 168 0.08 -21.78 6.10
CA ARG A 168 0.08 -20.67 5.12
C ARG A 168 1.50 -20.31 4.68
N GLY A 169 2.44 -20.28 5.63
CA GLY A 169 3.84 -20.01 5.35
C GLY A 169 4.47 -21.04 4.41
N GLU A 170 4.20 -22.32 4.67
CA GLU A 170 4.68 -23.45 3.85
C GLU A 170 4.07 -23.41 2.45
N ASP A 171 2.74 -23.26 2.35
CA ASP A 171 2.01 -23.20 1.09
C ASP A 171 2.51 -22.00 0.23
N PHE A 172 2.60 -20.83 0.83
CA PHE A 172 3.16 -19.64 0.15
C PHE A 172 4.60 -19.90 -0.32
N GLN A 173 5.47 -20.40 0.56
CA GLN A 173 6.88 -20.58 0.27
C GLN A 173 7.12 -21.62 -0.83
N GLN A 174 6.31 -22.67 -0.88
CA GLN A 174 6.38 -23.69 -1.92
C GLN A 174 6.23 -23.06 -3.32
N HIS A 175 5.26 -22.17 -3.48
CA HIS A 175 5.04 -21.47 -4.76
C HIS A 175 6.03 -20.33 -4.98
N PHE A 176 6.30 -19.57 -3.92
CA PHE A 176 7.20 -18.42 -4.01
C PHE A 176 8.65 -18.79 -4.33
N SER A 177 9.17 -19.92 -3.83
CA SER A 177 10.54 -20.34 -4.09
C SER A 177 10.71 -21.20 -5.35
N ASN A 178 9.62 -21.56 -6.02
CA ASN A 178 9.70 -22.38 -7.23
C ASN A 178 10.36 -21.61 -8.39
N PRO A 179 11.55 -22.02 -8.87
CA PRO A 179 12.24 -21.33 -9.95
C PRO A 179 11.65 -21.62 -11.33
N ASP A 180 10.89 -22.71 -11.48
CA ASP A 180 10.34 -23.18 -12.74
C ASP A 180 8.90 -22.74 -12.98
N LEU A 181 8.40 -21.84 -12.12
CA LEU A 181 7.01 -21.41 -12.20
C LEU A 181 6.79 -20.51 -13.42
N MET A 182 5.84 -20.93 -14.24
CA MET A 182 5.45 -20.22 -15.45
C MET A 182 4.17 -19.41 -15.26
N LEU A 183 4.07 -18.29 -15.93
CA LEU A 183 2.83 -17.55 -16.15
C LEU A 183 2.66 -17.33 -17.66
N GLY A 184 1.69 -18.02 -18.27
CA GLY A 184 1.61 -18.13 -19.71
C GLY A 184 2.85 -18.79 -20.30
N THR A 185 3.59 -18.11 -21.16
CA THR A 185 4.84 -18.56 -21.76
C THR A 185 6.09 -18.11 -21.02
N GLU A 186 5.94 -17.26 -20.01
CA GLU A 186 7.05 -16.59 -19.35
C GLU A 186 7.43 -17.29 -18.04
N ASN A 187 8.74 -17.50 -17.82
CA ASN A 187 9.24 -17.92 -16.53
C ASN A 187 9.34 -16.71 -15.60
N ILE A 188 8.64 -16.76 -14.46
CA ILE A 188 8.52 -15.64 -13.53
C ILE A 188 9.91 -15.23 -12.97
N ALA A 189 10.76 -16.21 -12.64
CA ALA A 189 12.07 -15.94 -12.07
C ALA A 189 13.00 -15.24 -13.09
N ASP A 190 12.94 -15.65 -14.36
CA ASP A 190 13.70 -15.04 -15.44
C ASP A 190 13.25 -13.60 -15.71
N VAL A 191 11.95 -13.37 -15.80
CA VAL A 191 11.40 -12.02 -15.99
C VAL A 191 11.86 -11.07 -14.87
N ILE A 192 11.83 -11.53 -13.61
CA ILE A 192 12.27 -10.72 -12.47
C ILE A 192 13.79 -10.49 -12.48
N ARG A 193 14.58 -11.49 -12.85
CA ARG A 193 16.04 -11.39 -12.93
C ARG A 193 16.48 -10.39 -14.00
N ASP A 194 15.85 -10.44 -15.17
CA ASP A 194 16.25 -9.68 -16.34
C ASP A 194 15.70 -8.24 -16.34
N ALA A 195 14.74 -7.94 -15.45
CA ALA A 195 14.21 -6.61 -15.29
C ALA A 195 15.27 -5.64 -14.71
N PRO A 196 15.33 -4.38 -15.20
CA PRO A 196 16.37 -3.41 -14.85
C PRO A 196 16.13 -2.73 -13.49
N PHE A 197 15.94 -3.52 -12.44
CA PHE A 197 15.79 -2.99 -11.09
C PHE A 197 17.08 -2.28 -10.63
N PRO A 198 17.00 -1.12 -10.00
CA PRO A 198 18.16 -0.40 -9.50
C PRO A 198 18.88 -1.22 -8.42
N ASN A 199 20.20 -1.02 -8.29
CA ASN A 199 20.97 -1.60 -7.19
C ASN A 199 20.66 -0.86 -5.87
N HIS A 200 19.49 -1.16 -5.31
CA HIS A 200 18.98 -0.54 -4.09
C HIS A 200 18.11 -1.54 -3.32
N TRP A 201 18.08 -1.44 -1.99
CA TRP A 201 17.33 -2.37 -1.14
C TRP A 201 15.83 -2.46 -1.47
N ILE A 202 15.22 -1.35 -1.93
CA ILE A 202 13.81 -1.30 -2.31
C ILE A 202 13.47 -2.28 -3.46
N SER A 203 14.45 -2.59 -4.31
CA SER A 203 14.26 -3.54 -5.41
C SER A 203 13.90 -4.94 -4.95
N ALA A 204 14.35 -5.35 -3.76
CA ALA A 204 13.95 -6.63 -3.18
C ALA A 204 12.47 -6.67 -2.85
N GLN A 205 11.89 -5.57 -2.35
CA GLN A 205 10.46 -5.46 -2.08
C GLN A 205 9.63 -5.50 -3.38
N PHE A 206 10.04 -4.77 -4.41
CA PHE A 206 9.35 -4.81 -5.71
C PHE A 206 9.43 -6.18 -6.38
N ARG A 207 10.58 -6.85 -6.34
CA ARG A 207 10.72 -8.23 -6.87
C ARG A 207 9.80 -9.21 -6.13
N ALA A 208 9.73 -9.12 -4.81
CA ALA A 208 8.81 -9.93 -4.01
C ALA A 208 7.35 -9.62 -4.35
N ALA A 209 7.00 -8.35 -4.58
CA ALA A 209 5.67 -7.96 -5.01
C ALA A 209 5.31 -8.56 -6.38
N VAL A 210 6.19 -8.47 -7.40
CA VAL A 210 5.96 -9.12 -8.70
C VAL A 210 5.68 -10.59 -8.53
N LYS A 211 6.53 -11.28 -7.76
CA LYS A 211 6.43 -12.73 -7.55
C LYS A 211 5.12 -13.11 -6.84
N THR A 212 4.76 -12.37 -5.79
CA THR A 212 3.51 -12.58 -5.04
C THR A 212 2.27 -12.40 -5.92
N ILE A 213 2.27 -11.37 -6.79
CA ILE A 213 1.17 -11.12 -7.73
C ILE A 213 1.13 -12.22 -8.80
N ALA A 214 2.27 -12.65 -9.29
CA ALA A 214 2.36 -13.67 -10.34
C ALA A 214 1.87 -15.05 -9.89
N ILE A 215 2.06 -15.41 -8.61
CA ILE A 215 1.59 -16.68 -8.04
C ILE A 215 0.16 -16.64 -7.50
N ARG A 216 -0.62 -15.61 -7.81
CA ARG A 216 -1.98 -15.44 -7.29
C ARG A 216 -2.93 -16.62 -7.55
N GLU A 217 -2.76 -17.29 -8.69
CA GLU A 217 -3.61 -18.44 -9.06
C GLU A 217 -3.31 -19.67 -8.18
N GLN A 218 -2.03 -19.91 -7.89
CA GLN A 218 -1.61 -20.96 -6.96
C GLN A 218 -2.14 -20.68 -5.54
N LEU A 219 -2.16 -19.41 -5.13
CA LEU A 219 -2.73 -18.97 -3.86
C LEU A 219 -4.26 -18.86 -3.88
N LYS A 220 -4.91 -19.09 -5.03
CA LYS A 220 -6.36 -18.96 -5.23
C LYS A 220 -6.88 -17.57 -4.87
N LEU A 221 -6.13 -16.54 -5.25
CA LEU A 221 -6.43 -15.14 -4.97
C LEU A 221 -6.75 -14.38 -6.25
N ARG A 222 -7.93 -13.78 -6.32
CA ARG A 222 -8.36 -12.89 -7.41
C ARG A 222 -8.21 -11.42 -7.06
N ARG A 223 -8.12 -11.10 -5.77
CA ARG A 223 -7.86 -9.75 -5.27
C ARG A 223 -6.76 -9.81 -4.23
N GLN A 224 -5.80 -8.90 -4.36
CA GLN A 224 -4.65 -8.80 -3.46
C GLN A 224 -4.29 -7.33 -3.24
N THR A 225 -3.79 -7.00 -2.07
CA THR A 225 -3.02 -5.78 -1.83
C THR A 225 -1.58 -6.14 -1.48
N VAL A 226 -0.62 -5.35 -1.96
CA VAL A 226 0.79 -5.51 -1.58
C VAL A 226 1.30 -4.18 -1.05
N PHE A 227 1.79 -4.17 0.18
CA PHE A 227 2.35 -2.98 0.83
C PHE A 227 3.87 -2.99 0.73
N ILE A 228 4.41 -1.89 0.21
CA ILE A 228 5.84 -1.60 0.09
C ILE A 228 6.11 -0.31 0.86
N ASP A 229 7.19 -0.24 1.63
CA ASP A 229 7.62 0.97 2.32
C ASP A 229 8.95 1.47 1.75
N PHE A 230 8.99 2.76 1.43
CA PHE A 230 10.18 3.45 0.98
C PHE A 230 10.40 4.71 1.82
N GLY A 231 10.91 4.52 3.03
CA GLY A 231 11.21 5.60 3.96
C GLY A 231 12.44 6.43 3.57
N GLY A 232 12.71 7.48 4.37
CA GLY A 232 13.90 8.32 4.21
C GLY A 232 13.65 9.65 3.48
N TRP A 233 12.40 10.07 3.29
CA TRP A 233 12.04 11.28 2.55
C TRP A 233 12.05 12.58 3.38
N ASP A 234 12.32 12.51 4.67
CA ASP A 234 12.30 13.65 5.59
C ASP A 234 13.60 14.46 5.55
N HIS A 235 13.83 15.15 4.43
CA HIS A 235 15.06 15.89 4.18
C HIS A 235 15.02 17.29 4.81
N HIS A 236 15.51 17.40 6.04
CA HIS A 236 15.77 18.69 6.71
C HIS A 236 17.11 19.31 6.31
N ALA A 237 17.98 18.54 5.65
CA ALA A 237 19.25 18.99 5.07
C ALA A 237 19.48 18.31 3.72
N GLU A 238 20.30 18.93 2.86
CA GLU A 238 20.70 18.41 1.53
C GLU A 238 19.49 17.95 0.67
N LEU A 239 18.36 18.64 0.82
CA LEU A 239 17.08 18.26 0.21
C LEU A 239 17.20 17.98 -1.28
N LEU A 240 17.77 18.92 -2.06
CA LEU A 240 17.77 18.80 -3.51
C LEU A 240 18.54 17.58 -4.00
N GLN A 241 19.69 17.29 -3.38
CA GLN A 241 20.52 16.13 -3.72
C GLN A 241 19.83 14.82 -3.33
N ASN A 242 19.43 14.70 -2.07
CA ASN A 242 18.86 13.48 -1.53
C ASN A 242 17.51 13.14 -2.16
N HIS A 243 16.64 14.15 -2.31
CA HIS A 243 15.33 13.98 -2.94
C HIS A 243 15.45 13.59 -4.40
N GLY A 244 16.37 14.22 -5.13
CA GLY A 244 16.68 13.87 -6.52
C GLY A 244 17.17 12.43 -6.66
N ASN A 245 18.09 11.99 -5.80
CA ASN A 245 18.60 10.63 -5.80
C ASN A 245 17.49 9.60 -5.48
N MET A 246 16.67 9.87 -4.48
CA MET A 246 15.57 8.97 -4.10
C MET A 246 14.49 8.88 -5.18
N LEU A 247 14.14 10.00 -5.82
CA LEU A 247 13.22 10.00 -6.96
C LEU A 247 13.76 9.18 -8.13
N ALA A 248 15.06 9.25 -8.42
CA ALA A 248 15.69 8.44 -9.47
C ALA A 248 15.61 6.94 -9.16
N VAL A 249 15.84 6.56 -7.90
CA VAL A 249 15.70 5.16 -7.45
C VAL A 249 14.25 4.71 -7.57
N LEU A 250 13.30 5.51 -7.09
CA LEU A 250 11.86 5.19 -7.18
C LEU A 250 11.40 5.07 -8.62
N ASP A 251 11.79 6.00 -9.49
CA ASP A 251 11.49 5.97 -10.92
C ASP A 251 11.97 4.68 -11.59
N SER A 252 13.23 4.31 -11.32
CA SER A 252 13.83 3.09 -11.88
C SER A 252 13.14 1.82 -11.35
N ALA A 253 12.81 1.79 -10.05
CA ALA A 253 12.13 0.64 -9.45
C ALA A 253 10.70 0.46 -9.98
N LEU A 254 9.93 1.55 -10.08
CA LEU A 254 8.58 1.54 -10.65
C LEU A 254 8.60 1.16 -12.13
N TYR A 255 9.60 1.64 -12.89
CA TYR A 255 9.77 1.27 -14.28
C TYR A 255 10.02 -0.24 -14.45
N ALA A 256 10.99 -0.80 -13.71
CA ALA A 256 11.29 -2.23 -13.75
C ALA A 256 10.09 -3.09 -13.30
N PHE A 257 9.38 -2.67 -12.25
CA PHE A 257 8.17 -3.32 -11.78
C PHE A 257 7.09 -3.36 -12.89
N GLN A 258 6.82 -2.22 -13.52
CA GLN A 258 5.85 -2.15 -14.60
C GLN A 258 6.26 -3.01 -15.82
N GLN A 259 7.55 -3.06 -16.15
CA GLN A 259 8.04 -3.95 -17.22
C GLN A 259 7.78 -5.42 -16.90
N CYS A 260 8.04 -5.86 -15.67
CA CYS A 260 7.67 -7.22 -15.26
C CYS A 260 6.18 -7.50 -15.46
N LEU A 261 5.31 -6.58 -15.04
CA LEU A 261 3.87 -6.73 -15.22
C LEU A 261 3.44 -6.78 -16.69
N GLU A 262 4.08 -5.97 -17.56
CA GLU A 262 3.83 -6.01 -19.01
C GLU A 262 4.22 -7.37 -19.61
N THR A 263 5.42 -7.83 -19.31
CA THR A 263 5.95 -9.12 -19.82
C THR A 263 5.09 -10.28 -19.34
N LEU A 264 4.65 -10.26 -18.06
CA LEU A 264 3.81 -11.30 -17.49
C LEU A 264 2.31 -11.17 -17.86
N GLY A 265 1.93 -10.19 -18.69
CA GLY A 265 0.54 -9.96 -19.09
C GLY A 265 -0.37 -9.44 -17.98
N LEU A 266 0.20 -8.94 -16.86
CA LEU A 266 -0.51 -8.50 -15.65
C LEU A 266 -0.76 -7.00 -15.58
N ALA A 267 -0.30 -6.23 -16.56
CA ALA A 267 -0.30 -4.77 -16.50
C ALA A 267 -1.71 -4.16 -16.32
N ASN A 268 -2.76 -4.80 -16.81
CA ASN A 268 -4.12 -4.33 -16.67
C ASN A 268 -4.81 -4.77 -15.38
N ASP A 269 -4.19 -5.67 -14.63
CA ASP A 269 -4.72 -6.24 -13.40
C ASP A 269 -4.11 -5.60 -12.14
N VAL A 270 -3.17 -4.68 -12.32
CA VAL A 270 -2.44 -4.06 -11.21
C VAL A 270 -2.47 -2.54 -11.31
N ILE A 271 -2.82 -1.89 -10.20
CA ILE A 271 -2.61 -0.45 -9.98
C ILE A 271 -1.59 -0.29 -8.86
N THR A 272 -0.54 0.46 -9.15
CA THR A 272 0.46 0.90 -8.17
C THR A 272 0.18 2.35 -7.81
N PHE A 273 0.17 2.65 -6.52
CA PHE A 273 -0.08 4.00 -6.05
C PHE A 273 0.84 4.36 -4.88
N THR A 274 1.12 5.65 -4.72
CA THR A 274 1.87 6.16 -3.58
C THR A 274 0.94 6.77 -2.54
N ALA A 275 1.37 6.73 -1.28
CA ALA A 275 0.74 7.42 -0.17
C ALA A 275 1.86 7.97 0.72
N SER A 276 2.10 9.27 0.62
CA SER A 276 3.10 9.96 1.43
C SER A 276 2.40 10.68 2.57
N ASP A 277 2.99 10.65 3.74
CA ASP A 277 2.44 11.24 4.96
C ASP A 277 2.15 12.74 4.81
N PHE A 278 3.06 13.53 4.21
CA PHE A 278 2.85 14.94 3.92
C PHE A 278 3.83 15.50 2.87
N GLY A 279 3.58 16.74 2.43
CA GLY A 279 4.49 17.49 1.60
C GLY A 279 5.49 18.34 2.41
N ARG A 280 6.24 19.19 1.72
CA ARG A 280 7.29 20.03 2.30
C ARG A 280 6.95 21.50 2.16
N THR A 281 7.44 22.34 3.08
CA THR A 281 7.25 23.79 3.01
C THR A 281 7.91 24.40 1.77
N LEU A 282 7.30 25.44 1.22
CA LEU A 282 7.86 26.17 0.07
C LEU A 282 9.14 26.96 0.44
N ARG A 283 9.22 27.44 1.68
CA ARG A 283 10.41 28.15 2.18
C ARG A 283 11.42 27.14 2.71
N SER A 284 12.66 27.30 2.30
CA SER A 284 13.77 26.54 2.84
C SER A 284 14.10 27.00 4.27
N ASN A 285 14.54 26.06 5.11
CA ASN A 285 15.16 26.31 6.41
C ASN A 285 16.68 26.60 6.30
N GLY A 286 17.20 26.73 5.07
CA GLY A 286 18.61 26.98 4.77
C GLY A 286 19.32 25.78 4.11
N GLN A 287 18.96 24.55 4.43
CA GLN A 287 19.56 23.33 3.88
C GLN A 287 18.50 22.34 3.35
N GLY A 288 17.30 22.41 3.87
CA GLY A 288 16.16 21.59 3.50
C GLY A 288 14.86 22.36 3.66
N THR A 289 13.80 21.65 4.01
CA THR A 289 12.47 22.21 4.26
C THR A 289 11.84 21.56 5.46
N ASP A 290 10.77 22.15 5.98
CA ASP A 290 10.03 21.62 7.11
C ASP A 290 8.77 20.85 6.65
N HIS A 291 8.08 20.23 7.61
CA HIS A 291 6.85 19.51 7.38
C HIS A 291 5.72 20.46 6.91
N ALA A 292 5.01 20.05 5.87
CA ALA A 292 3.81 20.71 5.40
C ALA A 292 2.63 19.73 5.43
N TRP A 293 1.58 19.93 4.63
CA TRP A 293 0.39 19.12 4.67
C TRP A 293 0.17 18.38 3.36
N SER A 294 -0.26 19.08 2.32
CA SER A 294 -0.52 18.46 1.03
C SER A 294 0.74 18.03 0.30
N GLY A 295 0.64 16.93 -0.42
CA GLY A 295 1.68 16.42 -1.30
C GLY A 295 1.15 16.10 -2.69
N HIS A 296 2.01 15.53 -3.51
CA HIS A 296 1.65 14.99 -4.82
C HIS A 296 1.81 13.47 -4.79
N GLN A 297 0.89 12.76 -5.45
CA GLN A 297 0.90 11.30 -5.46
C GLN A 297 1.03 10.77 -6.89
N ILE A 298 1.56 9.56 -7.02
CA ILE A 298 1.72 8.85 -8.29
C ILE A 298 0.72 7.70 -8.33
N VAL A 299 0.03 7.55 -9.45
CA VAL A 299 -0.77 6.36 -9.76
C VAL A 299 -0.30 5.79 -11.08
N MET A 300 -0.04 4.49 -11.12
CA MET A 300 0.50 3.79 -12.28
C MET A 300 -0.21 2.45 -12.49
N GLY A 301 -0.40 2.05 -13.74
CA GLY A 301 -0.95 0.75 -14.11
C GLY A 301 -1.70 0.79 -15.42
N GLY A 302 -2.08 -0.38 -15.93
CA GLY A 302 -2.84 -0.49 -17.18
C GLY A 302 -4.20 0.20 -17.15
N PRO A 303 -4.98 0.14 -16.04
CA PRO A 303 -6.25 0.83 -15.92
C PRO A 303 -6.12 2.36 -15.83
N VAL A 304 -4.93 2.91 -15.60
CA VAL A 304 -4.73 4.35 -15.40
C VAL A 304 -4.77 5.11 -16.71
N ALA A 305 -5.52 6.22 -16.74
CA ALA A 305 -5.51 7.22 -17.80
C ALA A 305 -4.28 8.11 -17.67
N GLY A 306 -3.13 7.61 -18.11
CA GLY A 306 -1.83 8.23 -17.87
C GLY A 306 -1.52 9.46 -18.73
N GLY A 307 -0.40 10.08 -18.41
CA GLY A 307 0.11 11.29 -19.08
C GLY A 307 -0.59 12.57 -18.63
N GLN A 308 -1.24 12.57 -17.48
CA GLN A 308 -2.02 13.69 -16.97
C GLN A 308 -1.67 14.03 -15.52
N ILE A 309 -1.92 15.26 -15.15
CA ILE A 309 -1.97 15.71 -13.77
C ILE A 309 -3.44 15.90 -13.41
N ARG A 310 -3.89 15.25 -12.36
CA ARG A 310 -5.25 15.32 -11.84
C ARG A 310 -5.29 16.12 -10.54
N GLY A 311 -6.45 16.62 -10.18
CA GLY A 311 -6.60 17.54 -9.06
C GLY A 311 -6.20 18.98 -9.43
N THR A 312 -6.16 19.84 -8.43
CA THR A 312 -5.83 21.26 -8.61
C THR A 312 -4.40 21.54 -8.15
N TYR A 313 -3.52 21.88 -9.08
CA TYR A 313 -2.16 22.27 -8.70
C TYR A 313 -2.22 23.56 -7.87
N PRO A 314 -1.58 23.62 -6.68
CA PRO A 314 -1.72 24.75 -5.79
C PRO A 314 -0.91 25.96 -6.27
N SER A 315 -1.32 27.15 -5.84
CA SER A 315 -0.48 28.33 -5.94
C SER A 315 0.74 28.20 -5.03
N LEU A 316 1.94 28.34 -5.60
CA LEU A 316 3.20 28.28 -4.85
C LEU A 316 3.64 29.66 -4.30
N VAL A 317 2.72 30.61 -4.22
CA VAL A 317 2.99 31.94 -3.66
C VAL A 317 3.01 31.85 -2.14
N ILE A 318 4.15 32.16 -1.54
CA ILE A 318 4.28 32.26 -0.08
C ILE A 318 3.33 33.34 0.45
N ASP A 319 2.64 33.06 1.53
CA ASP A 319 1.56 33.86 2.12
C ASP A 319 0.34 34.03 1.19
N GLY A 320 0.32 33.37 0.03
CA GLY A 320 -0.80 33.35 -0.91
C GLY A 320 -2.04 32.62 -0.40
N ALA A 321 -3.02 32.44 -1.30
CA ALA A 321 -4.33 31.89 -0.97
C ALA A 321 -4.29 30.42 -0.50
N ASP A 322 -3.32 29.64 -1.00
CA ASP A 322 -3.19 28.21 -0.70
C ASP A 322 -2.21 27.91 0.45
N ASP A 323 -1.48 28.92 0.92
CA ASP A 323 -0.51 28.82 2.00
C ASP A 323 -1.16 29.16 3.36
N ILE A 324 -1.23 28.22 4.26
CA ILE A 324 -1.77 28.40 5.62
C ILE A 324 -0.73 28.98 6.60
N GLY A 325 0.42 29.46 6.11
CA GLY A 325 1.46 30.11 6.88
C GLY A 325 2.64 29.20 7.23
N ARG A 326 3.51 29.70 8.11
CA ARG A 326 4.74 29.03 8.56
C ARG A 326 5.69 28.62 7.43
N GLY A 327 5.83 29.47 6.40
CA GLY A 327 6.79 29.25 5.34
C GLY A 327 6.30 28.45 4.14
N GLY A 328 5.02 28.52 3.84
CA GLY A 328 4.46 27.90 2.65
C GLY A 328 3.98 26.48 2.88
N ARG A 329 3.16 26.26 3.90
CA ARG A 329 2.40 25.04 4.11
C ARG A 329 1.13 25.08 3.28
N ILE A 330 1.09 24.31 2.22
CA ILE A 330 -0.07 24.24 1.33
C ILE A 330 -1.12 23.31 1.94
N PHE A 331 -2.39 23.75 2.00
CA PHE A 331 -3.49 22.88 2.41
C PHE A 331 -4.02 22.07 1.21
N PRO A 332 -4.51 20.83 1.45
CA PRO A 332 -5.03 19.98 0.39
C PRO A 332 -6.33 20.52 -0.21
N LYS A 333 -6.51 20.32 -1.52
CA LYS A 333 -7.77 20.55 -2.24
C LYS A 333 -8.40 19.26 -2.75
N LEU A 334 -7.64 18.17 -2.72
CA LEU A 334 -8.09 16.82 -3.02
C LEU A 334 -7.90 15.98 -1.76
N SER A 335 -8.98 15.35 -1.30
CA SER A 335 -8.91 14.49 -0.12
C SER A 335 -8.27 13.14 -0.45
N ALA A 336 -7.58 12.56 0.51
CA ALA A 336 -7.12 11.18 0.43
C ALA A 336 -8.30 10.20 0.24
N ASP A 337 -9.47 10.52 0.81
CA ASP A 337 -10.68 9.70 0.66
C ASP A 337 -11.19 9.65 -0.79
N GLU A 338 -11.19 10.78 -1.53
CA GLU A 338 -11.54 10.79 -2.96
C GLU A 338 -10.56 9.95 -3.77
N TYR A 339 -9.26 10.06 -3.47
CA TYR A 339 -8.21 9.27 -4.08
C TYR A 339 -8.41 7.78 -3.84
N PHE A 340 -8.60 7.37 -2.60
CA PHE A 340 -8.81 5.97 -2.23
C PHE A 340 -10.15 5.43 -2.72
N CYS A 341 -11.19 6.24 -2.76
CA CYS A 341 -12.49 5.84 -3.28
C CYS A 341 -12.40 5.37 -4.73
N GLU A 342 -11.67 6.07 -5.59
CA GLU A 342 -11.49 5.64 -6.98
C GLU A 342 -10.71 4.32 -7.09
N LEU A 343 -9.66 4.13 -6.27
CA LEU A 343 -8.94 2.86 -6.18
C LEU A 343 -9.85 1.72 -5.71
N LEU A 344 -10.64 1.96 -4.67
CA LEU A 344 -11.53 0.96 -4.06
C LEU A 344 -12.68 0.55 -5.00
N ARG A 345 -13.23 1.50 -5.78
CA ARG A 345 -14.22 1.19 -6.82
C ARG A 345 -13.65 0.22 -7.86
N TRP A 346 -12.45 0.48 -8.35
CA TRP A 346 -11.76 -0.44 -9.26
C TRP A 346 -11.46 -1.78 -8.59
N PHE A 347 -11.10 -1.76 -7.32
CA PHE A 347 -10.78 -2.97 -6.56
C PHE A 347 -11.99 -3.84 -6.27
N GLY A 348 -13.22 -3.28 -6.35
CA GLY A 348 -14.47 -4.01 -6.26
C GLY A 348 -15.28 -3.76 -4.99
N VAL A 349 -14.98 -2.70 -4.22
CA VAL A 349 -15.83 -2.25 -3.12
C VAL A 349 -17.09 -1.60 -3.67
N ALA A 350 -18.25 -2.09 -3.24
CA ALA A 350 -19.53 -1.56 -3.69
C ALA A 350 -19.78 -0.14 -3.16
N PRO A 351 -20.53 0.71 -3.89
CA PRO A 351 -20.85 2.07 -3.43
C PRO A 351 -21.48 2.12 -2.03
N GLY A 352 -22.35 1.18 -1.70
CA GLY A 352 -23.00 1.11 -0.40
C GLY A 352 -22.07 0.79 0.78
N ASP A 353 -20.93 0.16 0.50
CA ASP A 353 -19.94 -0.20 1.51
C ASP A 353 -18.83 0.83 1.66
N MET A 354 -18.77 1.82 0.76
CA MET A 354 -17.66 2.76 0.68
C MET A 354 -17.49 3.58 1.97
N ALA A 355 -18.58 4.00 2.61
CA ALA A 355 -18.53 4.75 3.87
C ALA A 355 -18.03 3.90 5.05
N THR A 356 -18.16 2.57 4.99
CA THR A 356 -17.56 1.65 5.97
C THR A 356 -16.05 1.60 5.82
N VAL A 357 -15.56 1.68 4.59
CA VAL A 357 -14.11 1.69 4.30
C VAL A 357 -13.51 3.08 4.49
N LEU A 358 -14.17 4.13 4.03
CA LEU A 358 -13.72 5.52 4.06
C LEU A 358 -14.80 6.38 4.78
N PRO A 359 -14.71 6.53 6.10
CA PRO A 359 -15.81 7.14 6.88
C PRO A 359 -16.17 8.58 6.52
N ASN A 360 -15.21 9.35 5.97
CA ASN A 360 -15.42 10.75 5.60
C ASN A 360 -15.78 10.96 4.13
N ILE A 361 -15.82 9.91 3.31
CA ILE A 361 -16.01 10.05 1.85
C ILE A 361 -17.25 10.87 1.49
N GLY A 362 -18.33 10.73 2.23
CA GLY A 362 -19.58 11.47 2.01
C GLY A 362 -19.47 12.99 2.16
N ASN A 363 -18.39 13.50 2.76
CA ASN A 363 -18.12 14.95 2.84
C ASN A 363 -17.53 15.50 1.53
N PHE A 364 -17.02 14.65 0.65
CA PHE A 364 -16.28 15.04 -0.54
C PHE A 364 -16.94 14.55 -1.83
N TYR A 365 -17.50 13.35 -1.79
CA TYR A 365 -17.99 12.67 -2.97
C TYR A 365 -19.15 11.71 -2.63
N ASP A 366 -20.13 11.63 -3.52
CA ASP A 366 -21.19 10.62 -3.44
C ASP A 366 -20.71 9.30 -4.08
N PRO A 367 -20.47 8.23 -3.31
CA PRO A 367 -20.03 6.95 -3.86
C PRO A 367 -21.02 6.32 -4.85
N GLY A 368 -22.30 6.72 -4.81
CA GLY A 368 -23.34 6.29 -5.77
C GLY A 368 -23.23 6.97 -7.13
N SER A 369 -22.40 8.00 -7.29
CA SER A 369 -22.20 8.71 -8.55
C SER A 369 -21.66 7.78 -9.64
N SER A 370 -22.10 7.98 -10.87
CA SER A 370 -21.58 7.26 -12.05
C SER A 370 -20.20 7.71 -12.50
N THR A 371 -19.76 8.90 -12.08
CA THR A 371 -18.41 9.42 -12.39
C THR A 371 -17.41 9.03 -11.32
N ASN A 372 -16.13 9.03 -11.67
CA ASN A 372 -15.06 8.84 -10.69
C ASN A 372 -14.75 10.16 -9.97
N PRO A 373 -14.37 10.14 -8.67
CA PRO A 373 -14.11 11.36 -7.91
C PRO A 373 -12.93 12.17 -8.44
N VAL A 374 -11.88 11.52 -8.95
CA VAL A 374 -10.65 12.17 -9.43
C VAL A 374 -10.48 12.01 -10.94
N GLY A 375 -10.88 10.87 -11.50
CA GLY A 375 -10.85 10.58 -12.91
C GLY A 375 -9.47 10.17 -13.44
N PHE A 376 -8.65 9.51 -12.61
CA PHE A 376 -7.36 8.95 -13.07
C PHE A 376 -7.51 7.55 -13.67
N LEU A 377 -8.63 6.89 -13.51
CA LEU A 377 -8.92 5.62 -14.19
C LEU A 377 -9.50 5.86 -15.59
N LYS A 378 -9.23 4.91 -16.47
CA LYS A 378 -9.91 4.85 -17.78
C LYS A 378 -11.39 4.55 -17.58
N PRO A 379 -12.25 5.06 -18.48
CA PRO A 379 -13.66 4.72 -18.48
C PRO A 379 -13.91 3.22 -18.60
#